data_7450a0553efe7083d009610b8920aa1d
#
_entry.id   7450a0553efe7083d009610b8920aa1d
#
_cell.length_a   1.000
_cell.length_b   1.000
_cell.length_c   1.000
_cell.angle_alpha   90.00
_cell.angle_beta   90.00
_cell.angle_gamma   90.00
#
_symmetry.space_group_name_H-M   'P 1'
#
loop_
_entity.id
_entity.type
_entity.pdbx_description
1 polymer ?
#
loop_
_entity_poly.entity_id
_entity_poly.type
_entity_poly.pdbx_seq_one_letter_code
_entity_poly.pdbx_strand_id
1 'polypeptide(L)' 'MLVLTVEEGEEIQIGHEIIVKIEERRKEGVYKVVIQAPKDVPILRESAILRVPKE' A
#
# COMPACT_ATOMS: atom_id res chain seq x y z
N MET A 1 -4.62 7.86 -15.38
CA MET A 1 -4.48 7.71 -13.92
C MET A 1 -5.79 7.24 -13.34
N LEU A 2 -5.76 6.37 -12.39
CA LEU A 2 -6.96 5.90 -11.73
C LEU A 2 -7.00 6.42 -10.30
N VAL A 3 -8.11 7.00 -9.94
CA VAL A 3 -8.30 7.53 -8.59
C VAL A 3 -9.45 6.80 -7.94
N LEU A 4 -9.23 6.29 -6.75
CA LEU A 4 -10.22 5.50 -6.04
C LEU A 4 -10.47 6.08 -4.67
N THR A 5 -11.68 5.88 -4.19
CA THR A 5 -12.01 6.16 -2.81
C THR A 5 -12.21 4.83 -2.12
N VAL A 6 -11.49 4.60 -1.04
CA VAL A 6 -11.43 3.31 -0.38
C VAL A 6 -11.71 3.47 1.10
N GLU A 7 -12.48 2.56 1.65
CA GLU A 7 -12.80 2.57 3.07
C GLU A 7 -11.80 1.73 3.84
N GLU A 8 -11.71 2.00 5.12
CA GLU A 8 -10.84 1.22 5.99
C GLU A 8 -11.18 -0.26 5.88
N GLY A 9 -10.15 -1.07 5.79
CA GLY A 9 -10.34 -2.51 5.71
C GLY A 9 -10.55 -3.03 4.32
N GLU A 10 -10.70 -2.16 3.38
CA GLU A 10 -10.96 -2.58 2.01
C GLU A 10 -9.67 -2.89 1.27
N GLU A 11 -9.70 -3.89 0.44
CA GLU A 11 -8.51 -4.30 -0.32
C GLU A 11 -8.63 -3.89 -1.76
N ILE A 12 -7.50 -3.54 -2.34
CA ILE A 12 -7.40 -3.24 -3.75
C ILE A 12 -6.43 -4.22 -4.35
N GLN A 13 -6.85 -4.93 -5.38
CA GLN A 13 -5.99 -5.87 -6.05
C GLN A 13 -5.45 -5.25 -7.32
N ILE A 14 -4.15 -5.37 -7.51
CA ILE A 14 -3.50 -4.85 -8.70
C ILE A 14 -2.83 -6.00 -9.40
N GLY A 15 -3.30 -6.31 -10.60
CA GLY A 15 -2.81 -7.47 -11.30
C GLY A 15 -3.20 -8.73 -10.56
N HIS A 16 -2.32 -9.72 -10.54
CA HIS A 16 -2.61 -10.99 -9.90
C HIS A 16 -1.89 -11.17 -8.60
N GLU A 17 -0.94 -10.31 -8.29
CA GLU A 17 -0.05 -10.58 -7.19
C GLU A 17 0.08 -9.47 -6.18
N ILE A 18 -0.49 -8.32 -6.44
CA ILE A 18 -0.31 -7.19 -5.57
C ILE A 18 -1.63 -6.84 -4.91
N ILE A 19 -1.61 -6.74 -3.60
CA ILE A 19 -2.80 -6.38 -2.85
C ILE A 19 -2.43 -5.22 -1.94
N VAL A 20 -3.25 -4.18 -1.97
CA VAL A 20 -3.07 -3.01 -1.14
C VAL A 20 -4.27 -2.91 -0.23
N LYS A 21 -4.03 -2.78 1.06
CA LYS A 21 -5.10 -2.69 2.02
C LYS A 21 -4.89 -1.52 2.95
N ILE A 22 -5.91 -0.71 3.11
CA ILE A 22 -5.90 0.39 4.06
C ILE A 22 -6.38 -0.19 5.38
N GLU A 23 -5.47 -0.44 6.29
CA GLU A 23 -5.83 -1.18 7.46
C GLU A 23 -6.48 -0.34 8.53
N GLU A 24 -5.90 0.79 8.81
CA GLU A 24 -6.52 1.65 9.81
C GLU A 24 -5.96 3.05 9.69
N ARG A 25 -6.71 4.01 10.15
CA ARG A 25 -6.26 5.37 10.23
C ARG A 25 -5.65 5.57 11.60
N ARG A 26 -4.39 5.95 11.64
CA ARG A 26 -3.73 6.15 12.91
C ARG A 26 -4.13 7.46 13.53
N LYS A 27 -4.20 8.48 12.72
CA LYS A 27 -4.69 9.77 13.14
C LYS A 27 -4.95 10.54 11.88
N GLU A 28 -5.44 11.74 12.02
CA GLU A 28 -5.81 12.51 10.85
C GLU A 28 -4.61 12.67 9.94
N GLY A 29 -4.77 12.27 8.70
CA GLY A 29 -3.70 12.37 7.72
C GLY A 29 -2.67 11.25 7.77
N VAL A 30 -2.82 10.28 8.68
CA VAL A 30 -1.86 9.21 8.81
C VAL A 30 -2.59 7.87 8.78
N TYR A 31 -2.22 7.02 7.84
CA TYR A 31 -2.89 5.74 7.63
C TYR A 31 -1.88 4.62 7.65
N LYS A 32 -2.32 3.46 8.09
CA LYS A 32 -1.52 2.26 8.00
C LYS A 32 -1.96 1.50 6.77
N VAL A 33 -1.03 1.28 5.87
CA VAL A 33 -1.29 0.61 4.60
C VAL A 33 -0.47 -0.66 4.56
N VAL A 34 -1.11 -1.76 4.22
CA VAL A 34 -0.43 -3.04 4.10
C VAL A 34 -0.37 -3.38 2.62
N ILE A 35 0.80 -3.72 2.14
CA ILE A 35 1.00 -4.06 0.74
C ILE A 35 1.62 -5.44 0.64
N GLN A 36 0.95 -6.31 -0.09
CA GLN A 36 1.47 -7.62 -0.40
C GLN A 36 1.94 -7.61 -1.83
N ALA A 37 3.19 -7.97 -2.05
CA ALA A 37 3.75 -7.96 -3.39
C ALA A 37 4.90 -8.94 -3.45
N PRO A 38 5.24 -9.42 -4.65
CA PRO A 38 6.41 -10.27 -4.79
C PRO A 38 7.67 -9.51 -4.47
N LYS A 39 8.70 -10.22 -4.12
CA LYS A 39 9.93 -9.60 -3.68
C LYS A 39 10.60 -8.77 -4.76
N ASP A 40 10.37 -9.12 -6.00
CA ASP A 40 11.02 -8.41 -7.08
C ASP A 40 10.30 -7.13 -7.47
N VAL A 41 9.23 -6.78 -6.77
CA VAL A 41 8.54 -5.54 -7.03
C VAL A 41 8.96 -4.53 -5.96
N PRO A 42 9.72 -3.51 -6.33
CA PRO A 42 10.13 -2.53 -5.34
C PRO A 42 8.95 -1.66 -4.95
N ILE A 43 8.90 -1.33 -3.68
CA ILE A 43 7.84 -0.49 -3.17
C ILE A 43 8.50 0.74 -2.57
N LEU A 44 8.20 1.87 -3.15
CA LEU A 44 8.81 3.11 -2.74
C LEU A 44 7.73 4.07 -2.29
N ARG A 45 8.04 4.87 -1.33
CA ARG A 45 7.14 5.93 -0.98
C ARG A 45 7.94 7.22 -0.94
N GLU A 46 7.23 8.29 -1.13
CA GLU A 46 7.88 9.56 -1.33
C GLU A 46 8.78 9.96 -0.18
N SER A 47 8.30 9.78 1.02
CA SER A 47 9.06 10.26 2.16
C SER A 47 10.17 9.31 2.57
N ALA A 48 10.08 8.05 2.22
CA ALA A 48 11.09 7.08 2.61
C ALA A 48 11.71 6.51 1.37
N ILE A 49 12.30 7.31 0.61
CA ILE A 49 12.84 6.92 -0.63
C ILE A 49 13.78 5.79 -0.52
N LEU A 50 13.81 4.97 -1.47
CA LEU A 50 14.81 3.93 -1.59
C LEU A 50 14.68 2.80 -0.63
N ARG A 51 13.62 2.73 0.10
CA ARG A 51 13.41 1.59 0.93
C ARG A 51 12.82 0.49 0.11
N VAL A 52 13.39 -0.67 0.20
CA VAL A 52 12.81 -1.84 -0.44
C VAL A 52 12.34 -2.74 0.66
N PRO A 53 11.12 -3.25 0.61
CA PRO A 53 10.61 -4.07 1.69
C PRO A 53 11.43 -5.31 1.83
N LYS A 54 11.68 -5.68 3.02
CA LYS A 54 12.33 -6.88 3.26
C LYS A 54 11.40 -7.92 3.35
N GLU A 55 10.91 -8.21 3.24
CA GLU A 55 10.03 -9.16 3.31
C GLU A 55 9.27 -9.19 3.51
#